data_16073212a339e3f312ac1ca10c0ad7c1
#
_entry.id   16073212a339e3f312ac1ca10c0ad7c1
#
_cell.length_a   1.000
_cell.length_b   1.000
_cell.length_c   1.000
_cell.angle_alpha   90.00
_cell.angle_beta   90.00
_cell.angle_gamma   90.00
#
_symmetry.space_group_name_H-M   'P 1'
#
loop_
_entity.id
_entity.type
_entity.pdbx_description
1 polymer ?
#
loop_
_entity_poly.entity_id
_entity_poly.type
_entity_poly.pdbx_seq_one_letter_code
_entity_poly.pdbx_strand_id
1 'polypeptide(L)'
;CRYCLPNQEEKIPWGVSKRDISEWFWNWDFMEKILVTGGAGFIGSNLCEHLVLNGYDVVCLDNFSTGHMSNIQHLIDGYPLNFKLIEGDIRNFETCVRAVNGVQYVLHEAALGSIPRSINDPITTNDVNIGGFLNMLVAARDSNIRRFIFAASSSTYGDNTDLPKKEDNIGRPLSPYALTKYVDELYADVFAKTYGIEYIGLRYFNVFGRRQDPNSMYAAVIPLFIKQFLNHKQPKINGDGLNTRDFTYIDNVLHMNMLALNTTNTQAVNQIYNTAGGGRTSINKLANEIKSCLVQYDFSISDINPIYGAYRLGDIPHSFASIDKAKQLLGYSPLVSFQEGL
;
A
#
# COMPACT_ATOMS: atom_id res chain seq x y z
N CYS A 1 19.94 11.01 32.98
CA CYS A 1 20.60 11.98 32.12
C CYS A 1 20.38 13.39 32.69
N ARG A 2 21.43 14.17 32.91
CA ARG A 2 21.41 15.45 33.69
C ARG A 2 20.74 16.65 32.97
N TYR A 3 19.93 16.47 31.96
CA TYR A 3 19.41 17.56 31.11
C TYR A 3 17.88 17.71 31.09
N CYS A 4 17.13 16.99 31.92
CA CYS A 4 15.66 16.94 31.72
C CYS A 4 14.79 17.25 32.95
N LEU A 5 15.26 18.02 33.95
CA LEU A 5 14.37 18.49 35.00
C LEU A 5 14.55 20.00 35.21
N PRO A 6 13.58 20.84 34.85
CA PRO A 6 13.52 22.23 35.29
C PRO A 6 13.22 22.29 36.80
N ASN A 7 13.77 23.32 37.46
CA ASN A 7 13.57 23.62 38.89
C ASN A 7 12.09 23.74 39.25
N GLN A 8 11.79 23.50 40.53
CA GLN A 8 10.47 23.18 41.07
C GLN A 8 9.37 24.24 40.93
N GLU A 9 9.54 25.37 40.22
CA GLU A 9 8.56 26.46 40.17
C GLU A 9 8.23 27.02 38.78
N GLU A 10 8.71 26.46 37.70
CA GLU A 10 8.34 26.92 36.35
C GLU A 10 7.10 26.14 35.81
N LYS A 11 6.00 26.82 35.64
CA LYS A 11 4.82 26.33 34.92
C LYS A 11 5.20 26.14 33.46
N ILE A 12 5.06 24.91 32.98
CA ILE A 12 5.20 24.60 31.57
C ILE A 12 4.16 25.38 30.76
N PRO A 13 4.46 25.97 29.59
CA PRO A 13 3.59 26.91 28.86
C PRO A 13 2.23 26.38 28.40
N TRP A 14 1.93 25.12 28.61
CA TRP A 14 0.75 24.43 28.07
C TRP A 14 -0.24 23.94 29.13
N GLY A 15 -0.12 24.31 30.40
CA GLY A 15 -1.07 23.97 31.45
C GLY A 15 -1.13 22.49 31.85
N VAL A 16 -0.13 21.68 31.50
CA VAL A 16 -0.05 20.25 31.79
C VAL A 16 0.52 20.03 33.19
N SER A 17 -0.13 19.24 34.05
CA SER A 17 0.32 18.95 35.42
C SER A 17 1.41 17.89 35.47
N LYS A 18 2.21 17.84 36.57
CA LYS A 18 3.22 16.77 36.81
C LYS A 18 2.63 15.35 36.78
N ARG A 19 1.33 15.20 37.08
CA ARG A 19 0.62 13.92 36.98
C ARG A 19 0.47 13.47 35.53
N ASP A 20 0.15 14.44 34.64
CA ASP A 20 -0.02 14.14 33.20
C ASP A 20 1.29 13.69 32.57
N ILE A 21 2.43 14.25 33.01
CA ILE A 21 3.77 13.86 32.52
C ILE A 21 4.15 12.45 32.97
N SER A 22 3.76 12.04 34.20
CA SER A 22 4.03 10.67 34.67
C SER A 22 3.21 9.63 33.91
N GLU A 23 1.97 9.93 33.54
CA GLU A 23 1.13 9.05 32.70
C GLU A 23 1.69 8.92 31.28
N TRP A 24 2.35 9.95 30.74
CA TRP A 24 3.04 9.89 29.46
C TRP A 24 4.28 8.99 29.50
N PHE A 25 5.06 9.00 30.59
CA PHE A 25 6.25 8.14 30.74
C PHE A 25 5.91 6.65 30.92
N TRP A 26 4.73 6.31 31.47
CA TRP A 26 4.29 4.92 31.63
C TRP A 26 3.73 4.30 30.35
N ASN A 27 3.38 5.10 29.31
CA ASN A 27 2.88 4.60 28.04
C ASN A 27 4.00 4.22 27.02
N TRP A 28 5.25 4.50 27.31
CA TRP A 28 6.37 4.14 26.41
C TRP A 28 6.67 2.65 26.37
N ASP A 29 6.35 1.90 27.40
CA ASP A 29 6.55 0.45 27.44
C ASP A 29 5.49 -0.36 26.66
N PHE A 30 4.49 0.32 26.04
CA PHE A 30 3.37 -0.31 25.32
C PHE A 30 3.18 0.20 23.88
N MET A 31 4.18 0.87 23.30
CA MET A 31 4.05 1.25 21.90
C MET A 31 4.13 -0.01 21.02
N GLU A 32 3.04 -0.25 20.26
CA GLU A 32 3.00 -1.40 19.35
C GLU A 32 4.03 -1.21 18.25
N LYS A 33 4.85 -2.24 18.03
CA LYS A 33 5.89 -2.26 17.01
C LYS A 33 5.41 -2.93 15.75
N ILE A 34 5.51 -2.26 14.63
CA ILE A 34 4.98 -2.69 13.35
C ILE A 34 6.09 -2.81 12.33
N LEU A 35 6.16 -3.97 11.67
CA LEU A 35 7.03 -4.16 10.51
C LEU A 35 6.27 -3.77 9.24
N VAL A 36 6.85 -2.88 8.44
CA VAL A 36 6.43 -2.58 7.08
C VAL A 36 7.48 -3.11 6.12
N THR A 37 7.18 -4.14 5.36
CA THR A 37 8.07 -4.60 4.29
C THR A 37 7.79 -3.85 3.00
N GLY A 38 8.80 -3.61 2.16
CA GLY A 38 8.66 -2.69 1.02
C GLY A 38 8.46 -1.24 1.48
N GLY A 39 8.98 -0.90 2.67
CA GLY A 39 8.70 0.37 3.33
C GLY A 39 9.34 1.60 2.68
N ALA A 40 10.28 1.44 1.74
CA ALA A 40 10.80 2.52 0.90
C ALA A 40 10.07 2.67 -0.45
N GLY A 41 9.11 1.77 -0.75
CA GLY A 41 8.26 1.82 -1.93
C GLY A 41 7.15 2.85 -1.82
N PHE A 42 6.30 2.91 -2.85
CA PHE A 42 5.18 3.85 -2.93
C PHE A 42 4.22 3.71 -1.74
N ILE A 43 3.58 2.56 -1.59
CA ILE A 43 2.57 2.35 -0.53
C ILE A 43 3.26 2.26 0.83
N GLY A 44 4.33 1.45 0.93
CA GLY A 44 5.03 1.21 2.19
C GLY A 44 5.58 2.47 2.84
N SER A 45 6.12 3.43 2.08
CA SER A 45 6.66 4.68 2.66
C SER A 45 5.57 5.60 3.20
N ASN A 46 4.38 5.60 2.57
CA ASN A 46 3.23 6.31 3.09
C ASN A 46 2.68 5.65 4.37
N LEU A 47 2.69 4.31 4.45
CA LEU A 47 2.34 3.57 5.68
C LEU A 47 3.36 3.85 6.79
N CYS A 48 4.66 3.78 6.51
CA CYS A 48 5.71 4.11 7.50
C CYS A 48 5.51 5.50 8.10
N GLU A 49 5.31 6.52 7.25
CA GLU A 49 5.07 7.89 7.70
C GLU A 49 3.80 8.00 8.54
N HIS A 50 2.69 7.43 8.05
CA HIS A 50 1.42 7.47 8.76
C HIS A 50 1.52 6.81 10.14
N LEU A 51 2.16 5.65 10.24
CA LEU A 51 2.35 4.94 11.50
C LEU A 51 3.22 5.72 12.48
N VAL A 52 4.37 6.23 12.04
CA VAL A 52 5.28 7.02 12.88
C VAL A 52 4.57 8.27 13.43
N LEU A 53 3.83 8.99 12.57
CA LEU A 53 3.07 10.18 12.98
C LEU A 53 1.92 9.87 13.94
N ASN A 54 1.42 8.63 13.96
CA ASN A 54 0.40 8.17 14.91
C ASN A 54 1.00 7.45 16.15
N GLY A 55 2.30 7.55 16.37
CA GLY A 55 2.96 7.13 17.61
C GLY A 55 3.31 5.63 17.66
N TYR A 56 3.36 4.92 16.54
CA TYR A 56 3.82 3.54 16.48
C TYR A 56 5.35 3.46 16.33
N ASP A 57 5.94 2.38 16.85
CA ASP A 57 7.30 1.98 16.53
C ASP A 57 7.31 1.24 15.18
N VAL A 58 8.06 1.75 14.22
CA VAL A 58 8.09 1.21 12.85
C VAL A 58 9.44 0.62 12.50
N VAL A 59 9.42 -0.64 12.07
CA VAL A 59 10.54 -1.29 11.40
C VAL A 59 10.24 -1.29 9.90
N CYS A 60 11.07 -0.64 9.12
CA CYS A 60 11.02 -0.63 7.66
C CYS A 60 12.01 -1.66 7.12
N LEU A 61 11.54 -2.64 6.36
CA LEU A 61 12.39 -3.58 5.61
C LEU A 61 12.26 -3.31 4.12
N ASP A 62 13.38 -2.97 3.45
CA ASP A 62 13.42 -2.75 2.00
C ASP A 62 14.79 -3.10 1.44
N ASN A 63 14.86 -3.61 0.21
CA ASN A 63 16.09 -3.88 -0.52
C ASN A 63 16.41 -2.83 -1.59
N PHE A 64 15.60 -1.78 -1.69
CA PHE A 64 15.70 -0.68 -2.65
C PHE A 64 15.70 -1.09 -4.13
N SER A 65 15.20 -2.28 -4.44
CA SER A 65 15.07 -2.72 -5.85
C SER A 65 14.06 -1.89 -6.65
N THR A 66 13.05 -1.36 -5.98
CA THR A 66 12.01 -0.47 -6.55
C THR A 66 11.64 0.69 -5.61
N GLY A 67 12.02 0.61 -4.35
CA GLY A 67 11.89 1.67 -3.37
C GLY A 67 13.04 2.69 -3.48
N HIS A 68 12.85 3.86 -2.88
CA HIS A 68 13.82 4.96 -2.91
C HIS A 68 14.10 5.48 -1.50
N MET A 69 15.38 5.67 -1.17
CA MET A 69 15.79 6.24 0.12
C MET A 69 15.12 7.61 0.37
N SER A 70 14.95 8.42 -0.67
CA SER A 70 14.28 9.73 -0.59
C SER A 70 12.85 9.65 -0.05
N ASN A 71 12.17 8.50 -0.16
CA ASN A 71 10.82 8.33 0.35
C ASN A 71 10.76 8.22 1.87
N ILE A 72 11.87 7.82 2.52
CA ILE A 72 11.93 7.55 3.97
C ILE A 72 13.01 8.33 4.71
N GLN A 73 13.88 9.09 4.01
CA GLN A 73 14.99 9.81 4.63
C GLN A 73 14.52 10.75 5.76
N HIS A 74 13.42 11.45 5.54
CA HIS A 74 12.83 12.36 6.55
C HIS A 74 12.35 11.61 7.81
N LEU A 75 12.01 10.32 7.73
CA LEU A 75 11.67 9.50 8.88
C LEU A 75 12.91 9.07 9.65
N ILE A 76 13.99 8.71 8.93
CA ILE A 76 15.28 8.35 9.54
C ILE A 76 15.84 9.56 10.33
N ASP A 77 15.79 10.75 9.75
CA ASP A 77 16.36 11.97 10.34
C ASP A 77 15.47 12.54 11.45
N GLY A 78 14.15 12.51 11.25
CA GLY A 78 13.18 13.15 12.14
C GLY A 78 12.69 12.28 13.30
N TYR A 79 12.71 10.96 13.14
CA TYR A 79 12.11 10.02 14.11
C TYR A 79 13.01 8.84 14.48
N PRO A 80 14.30 9.07 14.87
CA PRO A 80 15.27 8.00 15.07
C PRO A 80 14.94 7.04 16.23
N LEU A 81 14.00 7.41 17.11
CA LEU A 81 13.55 6.56 18.20
C LEU A 81 12.39 5.64 17.81
N ASN A 82 11.56 6.07 16.85
CA ASN A 82 10.32 5.38 16.45
C ASN A 82 10.39 4.79 15.03
N PHE A 83 11.48 5.04 14.30
CA PHE A 83 11.68 4.51 12.97
C PHE A 83 13.02 3.84 12.82
N LYS A 84 13.01 2.58 12.41
CA LYS A 84 14.22 1.79 12.17
C LYS A 84 14.21 1.19 10.78
N LEU A 85 15.23 1.50 9.97
CA LEU A 85 15.46 0.87 8.69
C LEU A 85 16.27 -0.41 8.84
N ILE A 86 15.83 -1.48 8.20
CA ILE A 86 16.60 -2.70 7.91
C ILE A 86 16.71 -2.80 6.38
N GLU A 87 17.91 -2.57 5.86
CA GLU A 87 18.18 -2.87 4.46
C GLU A 87 18.33 -4.37 4.28
N GLY A 88 17.51 -4.97 3.40
CA GLY A 88 17.53 -6.40 3.17
C GLY A 88 16.41 -6.92 2.30
N ASP A 89 16.54 -8.15 1.87
CA ASP A 89 15.65 -8.80 0.90
C ASP A 89 14.81 -9.88 1.59
N ILE A 90 13.49 -9.89 1.31
CA ILE A 90 12.55 -10.88 1.86
C ILE A 90 12.82 -12.31 1.36
N ARG A 91 13.57 -12.47 0.27
CA ARG A 91 14.05 -13.79 -0.20
C ARG A 91 15.06 -14.42 0.75
N ASN A 92 15.73 -13.62 1.56
CA ASN A 92 16.63 -14.10 2.60
C ASN A 92 15.85 -14.31 3.92
N PHE A 93 15.70 -15.56 4.32
CA PHE A 93 14.92 -15.93 5.50
C PHE A 93 15.49 -15.35 6.80
N GLU A 94 16.82 -15.30 6.97
CA GLU A 94 17.46 -14.72 8.16
C GLU A 94 17.14 -13.23 8.28
N THR A 95 17.06 -12.52 7.17
CA THR A 95 16.62 -11.12 7.14
C THR A 95 15.17 -10.98 7.61
N CYS A 96 14.27 -11.87 7.18
CA CYS A 96 12.89 -11.90 7.63
C CYS A 96 12.79 -12.12 9.14
N VAL A 97 13.55 -13.11 9.68
CA VAL A 97 13.61 -13.39 11.13
C VAL A 97 14.10 -12.20 11.93
N ARG A 98 15.15 -11.50 11.45
CA ARG A 98 15.62 -10.27 12.11
C ARG A 98 14.58 -9.16 12.09
N ALA A 99 13.84 -9.03 11.00
CA ALA A 99 12.87 -7.94 10.82
C ALA A 99 11.64 -8.10 11.72
N VAL A 100 11.17 -9.32 11.97
CA VAL A 100 10.01 -9.59 12.82
C VAL A 100 10.33 -9.61 14.33
N ASN A 101 11.59 -9.47 14.71
CA ASN A 101 11.99 -9.57 16.12
C ASN A 101 11.37 -8.45 16.96
N GLY A 102 10.54 -8.82 17.94
CA GLY A 102 9.83 -7.91 18.84
C GLY A 102 8.68 -7.14 18.20
N VAL A 103 8.26 -7.52 17.00
CA VAL A 103 7.15 -6.92 16.26
C VAL A 103 5.83 -7.58 16.66
N GLN A 104 4.76 -6.79 16.74
CA GLN A 104 3.40 -7.29 17.01
C GLN A 104 2.59 -7.48 15.72
N TYR A 105 2.82 -6.64 14.71
CA TYR A 105 2.08 -6.66 13.45
C TYR A 105 3.02 -6.56 12.26
N VAL A 106 2.63 -7.19 11.16
CA VAL A 106 3.31 -7.04 9.86
C VAL A 106 2.36 -6.43 8.85
N LEU A 107 2.78 -5.35 8.19
CA LEU A 107 2.19 -4.81 6.97
C LEU A 107 3.12 -5.19 5.81
N HIS A 108 2.73 -6.20 5.05
CA HIS A 108 3.57 -6.78 3.99
C HIS A 108 3.23 -6.16 2.64
N GLU A 109 4.02 -5.14 2.24
CA GLU A 109 3.88 -4.43 0.96
C GLU A 109 5.00 -4.80 -0.04
N ALA A 110 6.03 -5.53 0.40
CA ALA A 110 7.15 -5.93 -0.45
C ALA A 110 6.69 -6.90 -1.53
N ALA A 111 6.77 -6.47 -2.77
CA ALA A 111 6.49 -7.28 -3.95
C ALA A 111 7.04 -6.61 -5.21
N LEU A 112 7.31 -7.40 -6.25
CA LEU A 112 7.49 -6.88 -7.60
C LEU A 112 6.13 -6.73 -8.27
N GLY A 113 5.58 -5.51 -8.21
CA GLY A 113 4.36 -5.12 -8.92
C GLY A 113 4.60 -4.99 -10.42
N SER A 114 3.56 -5.10 -11.24
CA SER A 114 3.54 -4.91 -12.69
C SER A 114 3.36 -6.20 -13.49
N ILE A 115 2.26 -6.24 -14.24
CA ILE A 115 1.96 -7.31 -15.20
C ILE A 115 3.05 -7.45 -16.27
N PRO A 116 3.48 -6.37 -16.98
CA PRO A 116 4.53 -6.48 -17.99
C PRO A 116 5.87 -6.99 -17.44
N ARG A 117 6.27 -6.56 -16.24
CA ARG A 117 7.49 -7.07 -15.59
C ARG A 117 7.39 -8.58 -15.39
N SER A 118 6.27 -9.05 -14.85
CA SER A 118 6.09 -10.48 -14.56
C SER A 118 6.06 -11.37 -15.82
N ILE A 119 5.64 -10.81 -16.95
CA ILE A 119 5.68 -11.50 -18.24
C ILE A 119 7.13 -11.59 -18.75
N ASN A 120 7.91 -10.51 -18.58
CA ASN A 120 9.30 -10.45 -19.03
C ASN A 120 10.24 -11.25 -18.13
N ASP A 121 9.98 -11.27 -16.81
CA ASP A 121 10.78 -11.99 -15.82
C ASP A 121 9.88 -12.66 -14.77
N PRO A 122 9.26 -13.79 -15.12
CA PRO A 122 8.37 -14.51 -14.23
C PRO A 122 9.12 -15.20 -13.07
N ILE A 123 10.38 -15.62 -13.27
CA ILE A 123 11.15 -16.31 -12.25
C ILE A 123 11.43 -15.38 -11.08
N THR A 124 12.04 -14.22 -11.33
CA THR A 124 12.31 -13.24 -10.26
C THR A 124 11.01 -12.75 -9.61
N THR A 125 9.95 -12.57 -10.40
CA THR A 125 8.64 -12.20 -9.85
C THR A 125 8.10 -13.26 -8.89
N ASN A 126 8.20 -14.54 -9.24
CA ASN A 126 7.82 -15.66 -8.39
C ASN A 126 8.66 -15.73 -7.11
N ASP A 127 9.99 -15.63 -7.24
CA ASP A 127 10.91 -15.74 -6.11
C ASP A 127 10.69 -14.64 -5.07
N VAL A 128 10.43 -13.41 -5.52
CA VAL A 128 10.12 -12.30 -4.62
C VAL A 128 8.72 -12.44 -4.05
N ASN A 129 7.71 -12.57 -4.90
CA ASN A 129 6.31 -12.44 -4.47
C ASN A 129 5.83 -13.67 -3.69
N ILE A 130 6.16 -14.89 -4.14
CA ILE A 130 5.75 -16.12 -3.46
C ILE A 130 6.81 -16.56 -2.44
N GLY A 131 8.08 -16.71 -2.89
CA GLY A 131 9.16 -17.16 -1.99
C GLY A 131 9.37 -16.19 -0.83
N GLY A 132 9.46 -14.88 -1.13
CA GLY A 132 9.59 -13.83 -0.13
C GLY A 132 8.39 -13.74 0.80
N PHE A 133 7.16 -13.83 0.27
CA PHE A 133 5.93 -13.87 1.06
C PHE A 133 5.93 -15.04 2.04
N LEU A 134 6.26 -16.25 1.56
CA LEU A 134 6.31 -17.44 2.40
C LEU A 134 7.37 -17.32 3.51
N ASN A 135 8.55 -16.77 3.20
CA ASN A 135 9.58 -16.50 4.21
C ASN A 135 9.05 -15.56 5.30
N MET A 136 8.36 -14.50 4.92
CA MET A 136 7.77 -13.56 5.87
C MET A 136 6.65 -14.21 6.71
N LEU A 137 5.79 -15.04 6.12
CA LEU A 137 4.75 -15.78 6.87
C LEU A 137 5.36 -16.74 7.87
N VAL A 138 6.41 -17.48 7.49
CA VAL A 138 7.11 -18.40 8.40
C VAL A 138 7.77 -17.64 9.55
N ALA A 139 8.50 -16.57 9.25
CA ALA A 139 9.14 -15.75 10.26
C ALA A 139 8.10 -15.12 11.22
N ALA A 140 6.97 -14.65 10.68
CA ALA A 140 5.86 -14.09 11.45
C ALA A 140 5.22 -15.12 12.38
N ARG A 141 4.96 -16.34 11.88
CA ARG A 141 4.47 -17.46 12.68
C ARG A 141 5.41 -17.78 13.84
N ASP A 142 6.70 -17.93 13.58
CA ASP A 142 7.71 -18.33 14.55
C ASP A 142 7.96 -17.25 15.62
N SER A 143 7.66 -16.01 15.30
CA SER A 143 7.73 -14.86 16.22
C SER A 143 6.40 -14.57 16.93
N ASN A 144 5.35 -15.38 16.73
CA ASN A 144 4.02 -15.23 17.32
C ASN A 144 3.45 -13.82 17.14
N ILE A 145 3.58 -13.25 15.94
CA ILE A 145 2.96 -11.94 15.66
C ILE A 145 1.44 -12.03 15.81
N ARG A 146 0.82 -10.92 16.17
CA ARG A 146 -0.61 -10.86 16.41
C ARG A 146 -1.45 -10.89 15.13
N ARG A 147 -0.98 -10.18 14.06
CA ARG A 147 -1.68 -10.18 12.77
C ARG A 147 -0.73 -9.85 11.62
N PHE A 148 -0.94 -10.55 10.49
CA PHE A 148 -0.25 -10.37 9.22
C PHE A 148 -1.20 -9.73 8.20
N ILE A 149 -0.97 -8.46 7.86
CA ILE A 149 -1.74 -7.74 6.86
C ILE A 149 -0.89 -7.65 5.59
N PHE A 150 -1.47 -7.90 4.43
CA PHE A 150 -0.67 -7.93 3.20
C PHE A 150 -1.37 -7.34 1.99
N ALA A 151 -0.56 -6.78 1.10
CA ALA A 151 -0.97 -6.31 -0.20
C ALA A 151 -1.34 -7.48 -1.12
N ALA A 152 -2.62 -7.78 -1.22
CA ALA A 152 -3.20 -8.55 -2.31
C ALA A 152 -3.46 -7.63 -3.53
N SER A 153 -4.11 -8.12 -4.57
CA SER A 153 -4.26 -7.34 -5.79
C SER A 153 -5.61 -7.57 -6.49
N SER A 154 -6.18 -6.51 -7.06
CA SER A 154 -7.32 -6.62 -7.97
C SER A 154 -7.03 -7.44 -9.22
N SER A 155 -5.76 -7.68 -9.57
CA SER A 155 -5.39 -8.56 -10.67
C SER A 155 -5.80 -10.02 -10.47
N THR A 156 -6.05 -10.44 -9.21
CA THR A 156 -6.54 -11.77 -8.84
C THR A 156 -7.89 -12.09 -9.47
N TYR A 157 -8.71 -11.07 -9.79
CA TYR A 157 -9.98 -11.28 -10.47
C TYR A 157 -9.85 -11.84 -11.88
N GLY A 158 -8.69 -11.70 -12.51
CA GLY A 158 -8.36 -12.33 -13.78
C GLY A 158 -9.39 -12.08 -14.88
N ASP A 159 -9.90 -13.18 -15.47
CA ASP A 159 -10.87 -13.17 -16.55
C ASP A 159 -12.35 -13.05 -16.09
N ASN A 160 -12.61 -12.91 -14.79
CA ASN A 160 -13.96 -12.65 -14.31
C ASN A 160 -14.51 -11.35 -14.93
N THR A 161 -15.72 -11.39 -15.51
CA THR A 161 -16.37 -10.25 -16.19
C THR A 161 -17.40 -9.54 -15.34
N ASP A 162 -17.79 -10.11 -14.18
CA ASP A 162 -18.82 -9.54 -13.33
C ASP A 162 -18.42 -8.20 -12.74
N LEU A 163 -19.38 -7.30 -12.61
CA LEU A 163 -19.22 -5.99 -11.98
C LEU A 163 -20.40 -5.70 -11.04
N PRO A 164 -20.14 -5.15 -9.86
CA PRO A 164 -18.84 -4.90 -9.26
C PRO A 164 -18.10 -6.21 -8.91
N LYS A 165 -16.77 -6.15 -8.84
CA LYS A 165 -15.94 -7.26 -8.37
C LYS A 165 -16.21 -7.53 -6.89
N LYS A 166 -16.55 -8.78 -6.56
CA LYS A 166 -16.80 -9.25 -5.19
C LYS A 166 -15.73 -10.26 -4.80
N GLU A 167 -15.29 -10.23 -3.54
CA GLU A 167 -14.12 -10.96 -3.06
C GLU A 167 -14.21 -12.48 -3.29
N ASP A 168 -15.42 -13.04 -3.18
CA ASP A 168 -15.65 -14.49 -3.29
C ASP A 168 -15.82 -14.97 -4.74
N ASN A 169 -15.85 -14.06 -5.71
CA ASN A 169 -16.07 -14.40 -7.12
C ASN A 169 -14.86 -13.99 -7.97
N ILE A 170 -13.82 -14.81 -7.99
CA ILE A 170 -12.63 -14.61 -8.80
C ILE A 170 -12.65 -15.47 -10.06
N GLY A 171 -11.99 -15.00 -11.12
CA GLY A 171 -11.72 -15.76 -12.33
C GLY A 171 -10.36 -16.46 -12.29
N ARG A 172 -9.82 -16.70 -13.48
CA ARG A 172 -8.47 -17.26 -13.64
C ARG A 172 -7.46 -16.12 -13.80
N PRO A 173 -6.33 -16.14 -13.05
CA PRO A 173 -5.27 -15.16 -13.22
C PRO A 173 -4.77 -15.06 -14.66
N LEU A 174 -4.61 -13.84 -15.19
CA LEU A 174 -4.20 -13.58 -16.57
C LEU A 174 -2.71 -13.24 -16.75
N SER A 175 -1.94 -13.26 -15.66
CA SER A 175 -0.51 -12.96 -15.69
C SER A 175 0.24 -13.67 -14.55
N PRO A 176 1.58 -13.86 -14.68
CA PRO A 176 2.38 -14.38 -13.56
C PRO A 176 2.21 -13.54 -12.29
N TYR A 177 2.19 -12.19 -12.38
CA TYR A 177 1.92 -11.32 -11.23
C TYR A 177 0.57 -11.62 -10.56
N ALA A 178 -0.50 -11.73 -11.34
CA ALA A 178 -1.82 -12.04 -10.81
C ALA A 178 -1.84 -13.40 -10.11
N LEU A 179 -1.15 -14.40 -10.70
CA LEU A 179 -0.99 -15.72 -10.11
C LEU A 179 -0.24 -15.66 -8.78
N THR A 180 0.89 -14.92 -8.70
CA THR A 180 1.64 -14.80 -7.43
C THR A 180 0.78 -14.20 -6.33
N LYS A 181 0.02 -13.15 -6.64
CA LYS A 181 -0.88 -12.52 -5.65
C LYS A 181 -2.01 -13.43 -5.19
N TYR A 182 -2.54 -14.26 -6.07
CA TYR A 182 -3.53 -15.27 -5.68
C TYR A 182 -2.92 -16.38 -4.80
N VAL A 183 -1.70 -16.81 -5.10
CA VAL A 183 -0.98 -17.78 -4.27
C VAL A 183 -0.69 -17.24 -2.87
N ASP A 184 -0.38 -15.94 -2.72
CA ASP A 184 -0.22 -15.29 -1.42
C ASP A 184 -1.49 -15.42 -0.56
N GLU A 185 -2.67 -15.21 -1.16
CA GLU A 185 -3.96 -15.36 -0.48
C GLU A 185 -4.18 -16.81 -0.01
N LEU A 186 -3.84 -17.79 -0.85
CA LEU A 186 -3.96 -19.22 -0.52
C LEU A 186 -3.00 -19.63 0.60
N TYR A 187 -1.76 -19.14 0.58
CA TYR A 187 -0.81 -19.40 1.67
C TYR A 187 -1.29 -18.80 3.00
N ALA A 188 -1.79 -17.57 2.98
CA ALA A 188 -2.32 -16.92 4.18
C ALA A 188 -3.47 -17.73 4.80
N ASP A 189 -4.41 -18.21 3.98
CA ASP A 189 -5.53 -19.04 4.44
C ASP A 189 -5.08 -20.39 5.02
N VAL A 190 -4.13 -21.06 4.36
CA VAL A 190 -3.53 -22.32 4.86
C VAL A 190 -2.82 -22.08 6.20
N PHE A 191 -2.04 -20.98 6.32
CA PHE A 191 -1.31 -20.67 7.55
C PHE A 191 -2.25 -20.35 8.70
N ALA A 192 -3.36 -19.64 8.45
CA ALA A 192 -4.38 -19.40 9.47
C ALA A 192 -5.00 -20.70 9.97
N LYS A 193 -5.38 -21.60 9.07
CA LYS A 193 -6.02 -22.89 9.39
C LYS A 193 -5.05 -23.87 10.10
N THR A 194 -3.77 -23.85 9.70
CA THR A 194 -2.80 -24.84 10.18
C THR A 194 -2.05 -24.37 11.42
N TYR A 195 -1.74 -23.09 11.51
CA TYR A 195 -0.86 -22.53 12.54
C TYR A 195 -1.54 -21.46 13.41
N GLY A 196 -2.78 -21.05 13.08
CA GLY A 196 -3.54 -20.10 13.88
C GLY A 196 -3.09 -18.64 13.76
N ILE A 197 -2.28 -18.30 12.76
CA ILE A 197 -1.89 -16.91 12.52
C ILE A 197 -3.07 -16.10 11.96
N GLU A 198 -3.37 -14.95 12.56
CA GLU A 198 -4.38 -14.06 12.00
C GLU A 198 -3.83 -13.33 10.77
N TYR A 199 -4.64 -13.26 9.69
CA TYR A 199 -4.29 -12.46 8.53
C TYR A 199 -5.45 -11.58 8.05
N ILE A 200 -5.11 -10.52 7.29
CA ILE A 200 -6.04 -9.74 6.46
C ILE A 200 -5.34 -9.42 5.14
N GLY A 201 -5.93 -9.85 4.03
CA GLY A 201 -5.43 -9.52 2.69
C GLY A 201 -6.22 -8.38 2.07
N LEU A 202 -5.54 -7.39 1.49
CA LEU A 202 -6.12 -6.19 0.92
C LEU A 202 -5.89 -6.16 -0.59
N ARG A 203 -6.95 -6.44 -1.38
CA ARG A 203 -6.89 -6.32 -2.85
C ARG A 203 -6.96 -4.86 -3.24
N TYR A 204 -5.82 -4.26 -3.47
CA TYR A 204 -5.74 -2.87 -3.92
C TYR A 204 -6.21 -2.68 -5.36
N PHE A 205 -7.02 -1.62 -5.58
CA PHE A 205 -7.48 -1.21 -6.90
C PHE A 205 -6.81 0.09 -7.32
N ASN A 206 -6.00 0.04 -8.38
CA ASN A 206 -5.36 1.17 -9.05
C ASN A 206 -4.96 2.34 -8.12
N VAL A 207 -4.14 2.05 -7.12
CA VAL A 207 -3.69 3.02 -6.14
C VAL A 207 -2.89 4.14 -6.82
N PHE A 208 -3.14 5.38 -6.41
CA PHE A 208 -2.39 6.55 -6.86
C PHE A 208 -2.16 7.54 -5.72
N GLY A 209 -1.17 8.40 -5.86
CA GLY A 209 -0.87 9.44 -4.87
C GLY A 209 0.61 9.77 -4.76
N ARG A 210 0.97 10.48 -3.68
CA ARG A 210 2.33 10.93 -3.40
C ARG A 210 3.33 9.77 -3.35
N ARG A 211 4.56 10.02 -3.81
CA ARG A 211 5.66 9.04 -3.91
C ARG A 211 5.46 7.92 -4.94
N GLN A 212 4.44 8.01 -5.79
CA GLN A 212 4.32 7.11 -6.93
C GLN A 212 5.30 7.52 -8.02
N ASP A 213 6.23 6.62 -8.40
CA ASP A 213 7.34 6.93 -9.30
C ASP A 213 6.89 7.08 -10.77
N PRO A 214 6.98 8.29 -11.36
CA PRO A 214 6.68 8.54 -12.76
C PRO A 214 7.79 8.05 -13.72
N ASN A 215 8.95 7.66 -13.19
CA ASN A 215 10.13 7.25 -13.96
C ASN A 215 10.27 5.73 -14.04
N SER A 216 9.47 4.99 -13.30
CA SER A 216 9.46 3.53 -13.39
C SER A 216 9.22 3.09 -14.84
N MET A 217 9.97 2.10 -15.31
CA MET A 217 9.75 1.47 -16.63
C MET A 217 8.30 0.98 -16.81
N TYR A 218 7.63 0.71 -15.71
CA TYR A 218 6.25 0.24 -15.65
C TYR A 218 5.35 1.22 -14.91
N ALA A 219 5.59 2.54 -15.07
CA ALA A 219 4.81 3.58 -14.40
C ALA A 219 3.31 3.40 -14.65
N ALA A 220 2.52 3.63 -13.61
CA ALA A 220 1.06 3.61 -13.68
C ALA A 220 0.55 4.80 -14.53
N VAL A 221 -0.69 4.71 -14.99
CA VAL A 221 -1.27 5.67 -15.95
C VAL A 221 -1.28 7.11 -15.42
N ILE A 222 -1.61 7.32 -14.13
CA ILE A 222 -1.69 8.67 -13.54
C ILE A 222 -0.34 9.37 -13.53
N PRO A 223 0.73 8.85 -12.88
CA PRO A 223 2.02 9.51 -12.89
C PRO A 223 2.61 9.62 -14.30
N LEU A 224 2.32 8.67 -15.20
CA LEU A 224 2.76 8.73 -16.58
C LEU A 224 2.11 9.91 -17.33
N PHE A 225 0.79 10.09 -17.22
CA PHE A 225 0.06 11.18 -17.87
C PHE A 225 0.47 12.53 -17.31
N ILE A 226 0.60 12.66 -15.99
CA ILE A 226 1.11 13.89 -15.35
C ILE A 226 2.49 14.24 -15.92
N LYS A 227 3.43 13.29 -15.96
CA LYS A 227 4.76 13.49 -16.50
C LYS A 227 4.72 13.89 -17.99
N GLN A 228 3.85 13.29 -18.79
CA GLN A 228 3.72 13.62 -20.20
C GLN A 228 3.21 15.04 -20.40
N PHE A 229 2.15 15.44 -19.73
CA PHE A 229 1.61 16.81 -19.79
C PHE A 229 2.64 17.86 -19.33
N LEU A 230 3.31 17.63 -18.18
CA LEU A 230 4.35 18.55 -17.67
C LEU A 230 5.56 18.69 -18.61
N ASN A 231 5.81 17.70 -19.45
CA ASN A 231 6.84 17.77 -20.50
C ASN A 231 6.29 18.19 -21.85
N HIS A 232 5.09 18.78 -21.92
CA HIS A 232 4.40 19.19 -23.13
C HIS A 232 4.31 18.08 -24.19
N LYS A 233 4.16 16.82 -23.76
CA LYS A 233 3.97 15.65 -24.62
C LYS A 233 2.52 15.19 -24.57
N GLN A 234 2.02 14.71 -25.70
CA GLN A 234 0.69 14.13 -25.78
C GLN A 234 0.62 12.79 -25.04
N PRO A 235 -0.27 12.62 -24.03
CA PRO A 235 -0.48 11.34 -23.40
C PRO A 235 -0.99 10.31 -24.41
N LYS A 236 -0.42 9.09 -24.35
CA LYS A 236 -0.84 8.00 -25.21
C LYS A 236 -1.85 7.12 -24.50
N ILE A 237 -3.07 7.07 -25.02
CA ILE A 237 -4.16 6.20 -24.59
C ILE A 237 -4.17 4.94 -25.46
N ASN A 238 -4.19 3.76 -24.82
CA ASN A 238 -4.35 2.50 -25.53
C ASN A 238 -5.84 2.22 -25.76
N GLY A 239 -6.21 1.91 -27.02
CA GLY A 239 -7.59 1.76 -27.45
C GLY A 239 -8.32 3.11 -27.58
N ASP A 240 -9.63 3.11 -27.32
CA ASP A 240 -10.53 4.28 -27.44
C ASP A 240 -10.64 5.12 -26.16
N GLY A 241 -9.98 4.69 -25.07
CA GLY A 241 -10.02 5.35 -23.78
C GLY A 241 -11.31 5.17 -22.99
N LEU A 242 -12.22 4.30 -23.43
CA LEU A 242 -13.47 3.99 -22.71
C LEU A 242 -13.28 2.97 -21.59
N ASN A 243 -12.15 2.28 -21.54
CA ASN A 243 -11.82 1.39 -20.44
C ASN A 243 -11.91 2.14 -19.11
N THR A 244 -12.53 1.51 -18.10
CA THR A 244 -12.74 2.15 -16.80
C THR A 244 -11.93 1.48 -15.70
N ARG A 245 -11.47 2.30 -14.74
CA ARG A 245 -10.77 1.84 -13.54
C ARG A 245 -11.40 2.46 -12.29
N ASP A 246 -11.30 1.71 -11.20
CA ASP A 246 -11.55 2.20 -9.85
C ASP A 246 -10.20 2.69 -9.31
N PHE A 247 -10.02 4.01 -9.25
CA PHE A 247 -8.79 4.62 -8.75
C PHE A 247 -8.93 4.91 -7.26
N THR A 248 -7.94 4.46 -6.49
CA THR A 248 -7.93 4.58 -5.04
C THR A 248 -6.80 5.51 -4.61
N TYR A 249 -7.14 6.64 -4.00
CA TYR A 249 -6.12 7.54 -3.46
C TYR A 249 -5.40 6.89 -2.29
N ILE A 250 -4.11 7.18 -2.15
CA ILE A 250 -3.23 6.54 -1.17
C ILE A 250 -3.78 6.63 0.26
N ASP A 251 -4.38 7.75 0.67
CA ASP A 251 -4.90 7.90 2.03
C ASP A 251 -6.07 6.95 2.34
N ASN A 252 -6.83 6.52 1.33
CA ASN A 252 -7.83 5.47 1.49
C ASN A 252 -7.19 4.09 1.75
N VAL A 253 -6.01 3.84 1.15
CA VAL A 253 -5.23 2.62 1.42
C VAL A 253 -4.66 2.64 2.83
N LEU A 254 -4.12 3.80 3.27
CA LEU A 254 -3.66 3.98 4.65
C LEU A 254 -4.80 3.73 5.64
N HIS A 255 -5.96 4.36 5.41
CA HIS A 255 -7.15 4.16 6.23
C HIS A 255 -7.56 2.69 6.33
N MET A 256 -7.60 1.97 5.20
CA MET A 256 -7.95 0.55 5.18
C MET A 256 -6.95 -0.32 5.94
N ASN A 257 -5.64 -0.04 5.83
CA ASN A 257 -4.61 -0.72 6.61
C ASN A 257 -4.77 -0.46 8.11
N MET A 258 -5.09 0.77 8.53
CA MET A 258 -5.34 1.10 9.93
C MET A 258 -6.59 0.41 10.48
N LEU A 259 -7.65 0.29 9.69
CA LEU A 259 -8.83 -0.48 10.07
C LEU A 259 -8.50 -1.98 10.23
N ALA A 260 -7.73 -2.54 9.31
CA ALA A 260 -7.27 -3.92 9.37
C ALA A 260 -6.34 -4.18 10.58
N LEU A 261 -5.46 -3.21 10.90
CA LEU A 261 -4.56 -3.27 12.04
C LEU A 261 -5.33 -3.29 13.36
N ASN A 262 -6.27 -2.36 13.52
CA ASN A 262 -6.92 -2.05 14.79
C ASN A 262 -8.23 -2.83 15.02
N THR A 263 -8.71 -3.63 14.06
CA THR A 263 -9.99 -4.33 14.22
C THR A 263 -9.95 -5.32 15.39
N THR A 264 -10.98 -5.27 16.21
CA THR A 264 -11.29 -6.27 17.26
C THR A 264 -12.42 -7.22 16.85
N ASN A 265 -13.00 -7.01 15.66
CA ASN A 265 -14.03 -7.87 15.11
C ASN A 265 -13.43 -9.20 14.65
N THR A 266 -13.69 -10.28 15.39
CA THR A 266 -13.18 -11.62 15.06
C THR A 266 -13.70 -12.15 13.71
N GLN A 267 -14.82 -11.64 13.20
CA GLN A 267 -15.34 -12.00 11.88
C GLN A 267 -14.60 -11.28 10.73
N ALA A 268 -13.84 -10.22 11.06
CA ALA A 268 -13.08 -9.47 10.08
C ALA A 268 -11.69 -10.04 9.81
N VAL A 269 -11.16 -10.89 10.68
CA VAL A 269 -9.85 -11.54 10.49
C VAL A 269 -9.97 -12.79 9.62
N ASN A 270 -8.85 -13.22 9.06
CA ASN A 270 -8.76 -14.34 8.11
C ASN A 270 -9.65 -14.15 6.89
N GLN A 271 -9.62 -12.93 6.36
CA GLN A 271 -10.45 -12.49 5.25
C GLN A 271 -9.63 -11.71 4.22
N ILE A 272 -10.14 -11.71 2.99
CA ILE A 272 -9.66 -10.85 1.90
C ILE A 272 -10.68 -9.75 1.68
N TYR A 273 -10.21 -8.51 1.44
CA TYR A 273 -11.04 -7.33 1.21
C TYR A 273 -10.64 -6.55 -0.02
N ASN A 274 -11.62 -6.04 -0.74
CA ASN A 274 -11.39 -5.02 -1.73
C ASN A 274 -11.06 -3.69 -1.05
N THR A 275 -9.98 -3.07 -1.50
CA THR A 275 -9.57 -1.72 -1.09
C THR A 275 -9.64 -0.82 -2.32
N ALA A 276 -10.73 -0.07 -2.43
CA ALA A 276 -11.08 0.68 -3.62
C ALA A 276 -11.73 2.02 -3.28
N GLY A 277 -11.71 2.95 -4.24
CA GLY A 277 -12.40 4.23 -4.13
C GLY A 277 -13.93 4.13 -4.29
N GLY A 278 -14.43 3.00 -4.79
CA GLY A 278 -15.86 2.77 -5.03
C GLY A 278 -16.40 3.55 -6.23
N GLY A 279 -15.54 3.96 -7.16
CA GLY A 279 -15.89 4.75 -8.34
C GLY A 279 -15.47 4.11 -9.67
N ARG A 280 -15.96 4.68 -10.78
CA ARG A 280 -15.57 4.29 -12.14
C ARG A 280 -15.14 5.49 -12.94
N THR A 281 -13.88 5.52 -13.35
CA THR A 281 -13.32 6.59 -14.19
C THR A 281 -12.76 6.00 -15.47
N SER A 282 -13.20 6.51 -16.64
CA SER A 282 -12.63 6.12 -17.93
C SER A 282 -11.25 6.77 -18.12
N ILE A 283 -10.41 6.17 -18.95
CA ILE A 283 -9.07 6.71 -19.24
C ILE A 283 -9.16 8.08 -19.92
N ASN A 284 -10.18 8.31 -20.77
CA ASN A 284 -10.45 9.64 -21.35
C ASN A 284 -10.79 10.67 -20.26
N LYS A 285 -11.69 10.32 -19.32
CA LYS A 285 -12.03 11.21 -18.20
C LYS A 285 -10.80 11.49 -17.36
N LEU A 286 -10.01 10.48 -17.04
CA LEU A 286 -8.75 10.62 -16.29
C LEU A 286 -7.80 11.64 -16.96
N ALA A 287 -7.57 11.49 -18.27
CA ALA A 287 -6.67 12.40 -19.01
C ALA A 287 -7.17 13.85 -18.96
N ASN A 288 -8.49 14.06 -19.10
CA ASN A 288 -9.12 15.37 -19.03
C ASN A 288 -9.03 15.99 -17.62
N GLU A 289 -9.28 15.22 -16.57
CA GLU A 289 -9.16 15.69 -15.18
C GLU A 289 -7.72 16.09 -14.87
N ILE A 290 -6.72 15.26 -15.20
CA ILE A 290 -5.29 15.59 -15.04
C ILE A 290 -4.95 16.89 -15.79
N LYS A 291 -5.38 16.99 -17.05
CA LYS A 291 -5.16 18.20 -17.85
C LYS A 291 -5.76 19.41 -17.17
N SER A 292 -7.01 19.34 -16.73
CA SER A 292 -7.72 20.44 -16.05
C SER A 292 -7.01 20.89 -14.76
N CYS A 293 -6.45 19.95 -13.98
CA CYS A 293 -5.65 20.29 -12.80
C CYS A 293 -4.35 21.03 -13.18
N LEU A 294 -3.64 20.56 -14.23
CA LEU A 294 -2.33 21.10 -14.62
C LEU A 294 -2.43 22.45 -15.33
N VAL A 295 -3.49 22.70 -16.13
CA VAL A 295 -3.73 23.99 -16.82
C VAL A 295 -3.77 25.16 -15.84
N GLN A 296 -4.15 24.95 -14.58
CA GLN A 296 -4.16 26.00 -13.55
C GLN A 296 -2.74 26.50 -13.22
N TYR A 297 -1.72 25.68 -13.43
CA TYR A 297 -0.30 26.00 -13.21
C TYR A 297 0.45 26.35 -14.50
N ASP A 298 0.04 25.77 -15.62
CA ASP A 298 0.64 25.98 -16.91
C ASP A 298 -0.42 25.96 -18.03
N PHE A 299 -0.86 27.17 -18.45
CA PHE A 299 -1.91 27.33 -19.45
C PHE A 299 -1.56 26.71 -20.83
N SER A 300 -0.27 26.57 -21.17
CA SER A 300 0.15 25.99 -22.45
C SER A 300 -0.21 24.50 -22.60
N ILE A 301 -0.53 23.82 -21.49
CA ILE A 301 -1.04 22.45 -21.48
C ILE A 301 -2.47 22.37 -22.07
N SER A 302 -3.20 23.48 -22.13
CA SER A 302 -4.59 23.52 -22.64
C SER A 302 -4.75 22.96 -24.05
N ASP A 303 -3.74 23.14 -24.92
CA ASP A 303 -3.76 22.71 -26.33
C ASP A 303 -3.28 21.25 -26.51
N ILE A 304 -2.77 20.62 -25.46
CA ILE A 304 -2.26 19.24 -25.54
C ILE A 304 -3.44 18.27 -25.46
N ASN A 305 -3.63 17.49 -26.52
CA ASN A 305 -4.65 16.44 -26.56
C ASN A 305 -4.00 15.05 -26.57
N PRO A 306 -4.62 14.06 -25.88
CA PRO A 306 -4.16 12.68 -25.96
C PRO A 306 -4.13 12.14 -27.39
N ILE A 307 -3.23 11.21 -27.66
CA ILE A 307 -3.20 10.40 -28.88
C ILE A 307 -3.64 8.97 -28.54
N TYR A 308 -4.27 8.33 -29.51
CA TYR A 308 -4.83 6.98 -29.34
C TYR A 308 -3.97 5.95 -30.07
N GLY A 309 -3.75 4.80 -29.42
CA GLY A 309 -2.97 3.69 -29.96
C GLY A 309 -3.77 2.38 -29.98
N ALA A 310 -3.12 1.30 -30.36
CA ALA A 310 -3.73 -0.02 -30.33
C ALA A 310 -4.12 -0.43 -28.93
N TYR A 311 -5.15 -1.29 -28.81
CA TYR A 311 -5.49 -1.93 -27.55
C TYR A 311 -4.32 -2.75 -27.00
N ARG A 312 -4.12 -2.70 -25.70
CA ARG A 312 -3.09 -3.47 -25.03
C ARG A 312 -3.56 -4.90 -24.85
N LEU A 313 -2.76 -5.87 -25.24
CA LEU A 313 -3.06 -7.28 -25.07
C LEU A 313 -3.19 -7.60 -23.56
N GLY A 314 -4.28 -8.29 -23.19
CA GLY A 314 -4.55 -8.67 -21.81
C GLY A 314 -5.09 -7.54 -20.93
N ASP A 315 -5.44 -6.38 -21.51
CA ASP A 315 -6.05 -5.29 -20.73
C ASP A 315 -7.53 -5.60 -20.44
N ILE A 316 -7.93 -5.47 -19.16
CA ILE A 316 -9.29 -5.70 -18.72
C ILE A 316 -10.11 -4.43 -19.05
N PRO A 317 -11.25 -4.53 -19.78
CA PRO A 317 -12.02 -3.35 -20.18
C PRO A 317 -12.50 -2.53 -18.98
N HIS A 318 -13.03 -3.18 -17.95
CA HIS A 318 -13.64 -2.53 -16.80
C HIS A 318 -13.17 -3.14 -15.48
N SER A 319 -12.81 -2.29 -14.53
CA SER A 319 -12.47 -2.67 -13.17
C SER A 319 -13.21 -1.75 -12.20
N PHE A 320 -14.07 -2.35 -11.39
CA PHE A 320 -14.90 -1.68 -10.39
C PHE A 320 -15.16 -2.65 -9.25
N ALA A 321 -14.89 -2.24 -8.00
CA ALA A 321 -15.03 -3.08 -6.82
C ALA A 321 -16.32 -2.83 -6.05
N SER A 322 -16.93 -3.89 -5.49
CA SER A 322 -17.76 -3.75 -4.30
C SER A 322 -16.83 -3.59 -3.09
N ILE A 323 -17.15 -2.61 -2.24
CA ILE A 323 -16.52 -2.41 -0.93
C ILE A 323 -17.45 -2.78 0.23
N ASP A 324 -18.56 -3.46 -0.06
CA ASP A 324 -19.62 -3.76 0.92
C ASP A 324 -19.10 -4.63 2.06
N LYS A 325 -18.26 -5.64 1.77
CA LYS A 325 -17.63 -6.49 2.78
C LYS A 325 -16.72 -5.70 3.71
N ALA A 326 -15.85 -4.85 3.14
CA ALA A 326 -14.97 -3.98 3.92
C ALA A 326 -15.76 -3.00 4.78
N LYS A 327 -16.84 -2.42 4.25
CA LYS A 327 -17.74 -1.52 4.97
C LYS A 327 -18.43 -2.24 6.12
N GLN A 328 -18.95 -3.44 5.90
CA GLN A 328 -19.70 -4.20 6.90
C GLN A 328 -18.82 -4.71 8.04
N LEU A 329 -17.63 -5.26 7.74
CA LEU A 329 -16.81 -5.95 8.72
C LEU A 329 -15.74 -5.08 9.34
N LEU A 330 -15.19 -4.10 8.59
CA LEU A 330 -14.12 -3.21 9.02
C LEU A 330 -14.56 -1.75 9.20
N GLY A 331 -15.79 -1.39 8.78
CA GLY A 331 -16.25 0.00 8.81
C GLY A 331 -15.59 0.89 7.75
N TYR A 332 -15.01 0.30 6.71
CA TYR A 332 -14.31 1.04 5.66
C TYR A 332 -15.25 1.92 4.85
N SER A 333 -14.87 3.18 4.71
CA SER A 333 -15.44 4.13 3.76
C SER A 333 -14.31 4.96 3.19
N PRO A 334 -14.21 5.16 1.87
CA PRO A 334 -13.20 6.04 1.30
C PRO A 334 -13.27 7.44 1.91
N LEU A 335 -12.14 7.95 2.40
CA LEU A 335 -12.04 9.28 3.03
C LEU A 335 -11.86 10.38 1.98
N VAL A 336 -11.21 10.04 0.87
CA VAL A 336 -10.82 10.97 -0.19
C VAL A 336 -11.37 10.45 -1.51
N SER A 337 -12.15 11.27 -2.20
CA SER A 337 -12.64 10.95 -3.54
C SER A 337 -11.51 10.96 -4.57
N PHE A 338 -11.77 10.40 -5.76
CA PHE A 338 -10.81 10.43 -6.87
C PHE A 338 -10.42 11.86 -7.26
N GLN A 339 -11.38 12.78 -7.30
CA GLN A 339 -11.16 14.18 -7.67
C GLN A 339 -10.33 14.93 -6.63
N GLU A 340 -10.59 14.72 -5.34
CA GLU A 340 -9.83 15.34 -4.25
C GLU A 340 -8.39 14.83 -4.17
N GLY A 341 -8.18 13.56 -4.52
CA GLY A 341 -6.86 12.93 -4.50
C GLY A 341 -5.99 13.27 -5.72
N LEU A 342 -6.58 13.76 -6.82
CA LEU A 342 -5.90 14.06 -8.07
C LEU A 342 -5.28 15.46 -8.05
#